data_14725cffcf654d1b6c13f58d389586f1
#
_entry.id   14725cffcf654d1b6c13f58d389586f1
#
_cell.length_a   1.000
_cell.length_b   1.000
_cell.length_c   1.000
_cell.angle_alpha   90.00
_cell.angle_beta   90.00
_cell.angle_gamma   90.00
#
_symmetry.space_group_name_H-M   'P 1'
#
loop_
_entity.id
_entity.type
_entity.pdbx_description
1 polymer ?
#
loop_
_entity_poly.entity_id
_entity_poly.type
_entity_poly.pdbx_seq_one_letter_code
_entity_poly.pdbx_strand_id
1 'polypeptide(L)'
;MALTLMKGSEAIAEAAIRAGARFFFGYPITPQTEIPEYMSARMPEIGGCFLQAESEVAAINMVYGAAGTGARVITSSSSPGVSPKQEGISYCAGARVPAVIVNVMRGGPGLGNIQASQGDYFQGVKGGGNGDYHLLTYAPSSIQEFIDIMMFAYEKAEKYRIPVLFLADGIIAQMMEPVELPEMVDYKVDPEEKPWACTGWKPGDDPAKRGVINSIYIDTESLAVHNDELQAVYKEVVANEQMVETYNCEGAEYIITAFGTVARIAKSAIAELKAKGINVGLVRPITVWPFPYDAVREAACQDSVKAVLDVELNEGQMLEDVKLALNGAKPIDFTGHCGSQMPTTDEIVEKILSMKEGK
;
A
#
# COMPACT_ATOMS: atom_id res chain seq x y z
N MET A 1 24.62 -6.63 -6.44
CA MET A 1 24.92 -6.14 -5.07
C MET A 1 25.00 -7.35 -4.13
N ALA A 2 25.63 -7.24 -2.96
CA ALA A 2 25.67 -8.37 -2.03
C ALA A 2 24.29 -8.54 -1.36
N LEU A 3 23.83 -9.79 -1.26
CA LEU A 3 22.60 -10.12 -0.54
C LEU A 3 22.83 -9.97 0.98
N THR A 4 21.90 -9.30 1.63
CA THR A 4 21.88 -9.13 3.09
C THR A 4 20.63 -9.82 3.65
N LEU A 5 20.78 -10.69 4.63
CA LEU A 5 19.62 -11.29 5.30
C LEU A 5 19.03 -10.26 6.26
N MET A 6 17.78 -9.86 6.02
CA MET A 6 17.08 -8.85 6.82
C MET A 6 15.68 -9.31 7.21
N LYS A 7 15.25 -8.85 8.39
CA LYS A 7 13.84 -8.93 8.80
C LYS A 7 13.03 -7.90 8.01
N GLY A 8 11.81 -8.24 7.64
CA GLY A 8 10.98 -7.37 6.81
C GLY A 8 10.77 -5.98 7.39
N SER A 9 10.49 -5.87 8.69
CA SER A 9 10.35 -4.57 9.36
C SER A 9 11.60 -3.70 9.26
N GLU A 10 12.79 -4.30 9.43
CA GLU A 10 14.08 -3.59 9.31
C GLU A 10 14.35 -3.17 7.85
N ALA A 11 14.03 -4.06 6.90
CA ALA A 11 14.18 -3.79 5.48
C ALA A 11 13.24 -2.66 5.00
N ILE A 12 12.00 -2.62 5.48
CA ILE A 12 11.04 -1.53 5.24
C ILE A 12 11.60 -0.19 5.71
N ALA A 13 12.15 -0.16 6.93
CA ALA A 13 12.75 1.03 7.51
C ALA A 13 13.98 1.49 6.72
N GLU A 14 14.92 0.57 6.42
CA GLU A 14 16.14 0.89 5.67
C GLU A 14 15.82 1.33 4.23
N ALA A 15 14.83 0.70 3.57
CA ALA A 15 14.39 1.11 2.24
C ALA A 15 13.88 2.55 2.20
N ALA A 16 13.08 2.96 3.19
CA ALA A 16 12.60 4.33 3.30
C ALA A 16 13.75 5.33 3.51
N ILE A 17 14.71 4.99 4.36
CA ILE A 17 15.93 5.80 4.57
C ILE A 17 16.70 5.95 3.25
N ARG A 18 16.93 4.85 2.54
CA ARG A 18 17.64 4.85 1.25
C ARG A 18 16.88 5.62 0.17
N ALA A 19 15.55 5.57 0.19
CA ALA A 19 14.69 6.37 -0.66
C ALA A 19 14.62 7.87 -0.27
N GLY A 20 15.43 8.30 0.69
CA GLY A 20 15.57 9.71 1.06
C GLY A 20 14.70 10.18 2.22
N ALA A 21 14.03 9.30 2.96
CA ALA A 21 13.32 9.71 4.17
C ALA A 21 14.30 10.25 5.22
N ARG A 22 13.95 11.39 5.81
CA ARG A 22 14.73 12.05 6.87
C ARG A 22 13.91 12.33 8.11
N PHE A 23 12.61 12.01 8.09
CA PHE A 23 11.71 12.17 9.22
C PHE A 23 10.88 10.92 9.41
N PHE A 24 10.85 10.43 10.64
CA PHE A 24 9.94 9.38 11.09
C PHE A 24 9.16 9.86 12.30
N PHE A 25 7.84 9.79 12.22
CA PHE A 25 6.95 10.04 13.34
C PHE A 25 5.99 8.86 13.49
N GLY A 26 5.95 8.25 14.67
CA GLY A 26 5.14 7.07 14.89
C GLY A 26 4.80 6.84 16.35
N TYR A 27 3.93 5.87 16.58
CA TYR A 27 3.58 5.33 17.89
C TYR A 27 3.74 3.80 17.85
N PRO A 28 4.36 3.17 18.85
CA PRO A 28 4.63 1.73 18.82
C PRO A 28 3.35 0.92 18.91
N ILE A 29 3.22 -0.06 18.02
CA ILE A 29 2.11 -1.03 17.99
C ILE A 29 2.57 -2.31 17.29
N THR A 30 2.25 -3.49 17.86
CA THR A 30 2.57 -4.79 17.26
C THR A 30 1.67 -5.06 16.04
N PRO A 31 2.17 -5.61 14.92
CA PRO A 31 3.52 -6.19 14.74
C PRO A 31 4.54 -5.27 14.03
N GLN A 32 4.36 -3.96 13.98
CA GLN A 32 5.27 -3.04 13.30
C GLN A 32 6.39 -2.47 14.19
N THR A 33 6.48 -2.88 15.45
CA THR A 33 7.35 -2.27 16.49
C THR A 33 8.82 -2.17 16.06
N GLU A 34 9.34 -3.12 15.31
CA GLU A 34 10.71 -3.12 14.85
C GLU A 34 11.01 -2.03 13.79
N ILE A 35 9.99 -1.49 13.10
CA ILE A 35 10.17 -0.35 12.19
C ILE A 35 10.63 0.89 12.98
N PRO A 36 9.88 1.38 14.01
CA PRO A 36 10.34 2.51 14.82
C PRO A 36 11.62 2.19 15.62
N GLU A 37 11.83 0.97 16.06
CA GLU A 37 13.10 0.57 16.71
C GLU A 37 14.28 0.80 15.78
N TYR A 38 14.23 0.28 14.56
CA TYR A 38 15.26 0.48 13.55
C TYR A 38 15.44 1.97 13.20
N MET A 39 14.35 2.69 12.98
CA MET A 39 14.37 4.12 12.68
C MET A 39 14.98 4.94 13.82
N SER A 40 14.75 4.56 15.08
CA SER A 40 15.31 5.26 16.24
C SER A 40 16.84 5.21 16.31
N ALA A 41 17.43 4.11 15.84
CA ALA A 41 18.87 3.95 15.76
C ALA A 41 19.44 4.66 14.51
N ARG A 42 18.83 4.47 13.34
CA ARG A 42 19.39 4.91 12.05
C ARG A 42 19.20 6.39 11.72
N MET A 43 18.03 6.97 12.09
CA MET A 43 17.76 8.38 11.76
C MET A 43 18.81 9.35 12.32
N PRO A 44 19.26 9.25 13.59
CA PRO A 44 20.34 10.10 14.11
C PRO A 44 21.66 9.96 13.35
N GLU A 45 22.01 8.75 12.90
CA GLU A 45 23.27 8.48 12.17
C GLU A 45 23.33 9.19 10.82
N ILE A 46 22.19 9.39 10.18
CA ILE A 46 22.09 10.04 8.86
C ILE A 46 21.66 11.52 8.95
N GLY A 47 21.62 12.09 10.15
CA GLY A 47 21.17 13.47 10.38
C GLY A 47 19.67 13.67 10.17
N GLY A 48 18.90 12.59 10.24
CA GLY A 48 17.43 12.60 10.20
C GLY A 48 16.82 12.82 11.59
N CYS A 49 15.49 12.89 11.63
CA CYS A 49 14.71 13.06 12.85
C CYS A 49 13.83 11.83 13.10
N PHE A 50 13.97 11.24 14.26
CA PHE A 50 13.05 10.24 14.81
C PHE A 50 12.32 10.85 16.00
N LEU A 51 11.01 10.70 16.04
CA LEU A 51 10.22 11.06 17.22
C LEU A 51 9.08 10.07 17.44
N GLN A 52 9.07 9.48 18.63
CA GLN A 52 7.93 8.72 19.09
C GLN A 52 6.89 9.67 19.67
N ALA A 53 5.74 9.77 18.99
CA ALA A 53 4.62 10.58 19.43
C ALA A 53 3.87 9.89 20.60
N GLU A 54 3.05 10.64 21.33
CA GLU A 54 2.20 10.12 22.39
C GLU A 54 0.97 9.36 21.88
N SER A 55 0.65 9.50 20.58
CA SER A 55 -0.47 8.82 19.93
C SER A 55 -0.31 8.79 18.41
N GLU A 56 -1.07 7.97 17.74
CA GLU A 56 -1.14 7.92 16.29
C GLU A 56 -1.70 9.21 15.69
N VAL A 57 -2.63 9.89 16.38
CA VAL A 57 -3.17 11.18 15.98
C VAL A 57 -2.07 12.24 15.98
N ALA A 58 -1.25 12.30 17.03
CA ALA A 58 -0.12 13.21 17.08
C ALA A 58 0.92 12.89 15.98
N ALA A 59 1.23 11.60 15.79
CA ALA A 59 2.17 11.16 14.78
C ALA A 59 1.78 11.62 13.36
N ILE A 60 0.53 11.43 12.95
CA ILE A 60 0.08 11.85 11.61
C ILE A 60 0.06 13.37 11.43
N ASN A 61 -0.23 14.14 12.49
CA ASN A 61 -0.15 15.59 12.44
C ASN A 61 1.31 16.09 12.32
N MET A 62 2.27 15.40 12.96
CA MET A 62 3.70 15.67 12.75
C MET A 62 4.14 15.33 11.32
N VAL A 63 3.64 14.22 10.76
CA VAL A 63 3.85 13.87 9.34
C VAL A 63 3.32 14.97 8.43
N TYR A 64 2.09 15.43 8.65
CA TYR A 64 1.48 16.53 7.88
C TYR A 64 2.36 17.79 7.90
N GLY A 65 2.83 18.19 9.09
CA GLY A 65 3.70 19.36 9.25
C GLY A 65 5.05 19.20 8.54
N ALA A 66 5.75 18.10 8.76
CA ALA A 66 7.06 17.85 8.15
C ALA A 66 6.96 17.69 6.62
N ALA A 67 6.00 16.93 6.11
CA ALA A 67 5.79 16.78 4.68
C ALA A 67 5.41 18.10 4.00
N GLY A 68 4.69 18.98 4.71
CA GLY A 68 4.37 20.32 4.26
C GLY A 68 5.60 21.22 4.01
N THR A 69 6.75 20.90 4.58
CA THR A 69 8.04 21.56 4.28
C THR A 69 8.73 21.04 3.02
N GLY A 70 8.14 20.07 2.32
CA GLY A 70 8.75 19.39 1.16
C GLY A 70 9.66 18.22 1.51
N ALA A 71 9.86 17.94 2.80
CA ALA A 71 10.70 16.82 3.24
C ALA A 71 10.04 15.46 2.98
N ARG A 72 10.85 14.43 2.71
CA ARG A 72 10.40 13.03 2.67
C ARG A 72 10.22 12.51 4.08
N VAL A 73 8.99 12.16 4.40
CA VAL A 73 8.58 11.67 5.72
C VAL A 73 7.89 10.32 5.62
N ILE A 74 8.11 9.48 6.61
CA ILE A 74 7.44 8.19 6.75
C ILE A 74 6.78 8.08 8.12
N THR A 75 5.65 7.41 8.15
CA THR A 75 5.03 6.88 9.38
C THR A 75 4.63 5.43 9.17
N SER A 76 4.70 4.65 10.22
CA SER A 76 4.17 3.29 10.23
C SER A 76 3.18 3.09 11.37
N SER A 77 2.29 2.14 11.20
CA SER A 77 1.37 1.67 12.23
C SER A 77 0.84 0.27 11.89
N SER A 78 -0.08 -0.23 12.67
CA SER A 78 -0.78 -1.48 12.42
C SER A 78 -2.28 -1.23 12.59
N SER A 79 -3.08 -1.78 11.71
CA SER A 79 -4.57 -1.79 11.69
C SER A 79 -5.30 -0.84 12.66
N PRO A 80 -5.44 -1.14 13.97
CA PRO A 80 -6.16 -0.26 14.89
C PRO A 80 -5.44 1.08 15.14
N GLY A 81 -4.12 1.18 14.90
CA GLY A 81 -3.37 2.42 14.99
C GLY A 81 -3.44 3.25 13.69
N VAL A 82 -3.77 2.65 12.54
CA VAL A 82 -4.05 3.39 11.31
C VAL A 82 -5.43 4.05 11.37
N SER A 83 -6.39 3.44 12.07
CA SER A 83 -7.74 4.00 12.24
C SER A 83 -7.74 5.43 12.79
N PRO A 84 -7.08 5.79 13.90
CA PRO A 84 -7.03 7.16 14.39
C PRO A 84 -6.18 8.11 13.54
N LYS A 85 -5.37 7.60 12.60
CA LYS A 85 -4.65 8.45 11.64
C LYS A 85 -5.51 8.91 10.47
N GLN A 86 -6.69 8.33 10.23
CA GLN A 86 -7.48 8.56 9.01
C GLN A 86 -7.88 10.03 8.83
N GLU A 87 -8.18 10.76 9.89
CA GLU A 87 -8.45 12.20 9.83
C GLU A 87 -7.22 12.96 9.28
N GLY A 88 -6.03 12.73 9.85
CA GLY A 88 -4.80 13.37 9.40
C GLY A 88 -4.37 12.92 7.99
N ILE A 89 -4.65 11.69 7.59
CA ILE A 89 -4.45 11.20 6.22
C ILE A 89 -5.35 11.96 5.24
N SER A 90 -6.62 12.17 5.61
CA SER A 90 -7.55 13.01 4.83
C SER A 90 -7.03 14.45 4.69
N TYR A 91 -6.43 15.02 5.77
CA TYR A 91 -5.81 16.34 5.70
C TYR A 91 -4.59 16.37 4.77
N CYS A 92 -3.74 15.34 4.79
CA CYS A 92 -2.63 15.21 3.85
C CYS A 92 -3.13 15.18 2.39
N ALA A 93 -4.17 14.41 2.12
CA ALA A 93 -4.77 14.34 0.78
C ALA A 93 -5.40 15.68 0.37
N GLY A 94 -6.22 16.28 1.24
CA GLY A 94 -6.88 17.57 1.00
C GLY A 94 -5.92 18.74 0.83
N ALA A 95 -4.79 18.73 1.53
CA ALA A 95 -3.74 19.74 1.38
C ALA A 95 -2.71 19.40 0.29
N ARG A 96 -2.86 18.25 -0.39
CA ARG A 96 -1.94 17.75 -1.41
C ARG A 96 -0.50 17.64 -0.89
N VAL A 97 -0.34 17.03 0.29
CA VAL A 97 0.95 16.86 0.97
C VAL A 97 1.45 15.43 0.76
N PRO A 98 2.61 15.23 0.10
CA PRO A 98 3.17 13.91 -0.13
C PRO A 98 3.72 13.32 1.16
N ALA A 99 3.31 12.09 1.48
CA ALA A 99 3.82 11.33 2.61
C ALA A 99 3.79 9.83 2.30
N VAL A 100 4.63 9.05 2.95
CA VAL A 100 4.59 7.58 2.88
C VAL A 100 4.09 7.03 4.20
N ILE A 101 3.09 6.16 4.11
CA ILE A 101 2.41 5.53 5.23
C ILE A 101 2.54 4.01 5.07
N VAL A 102 2.95 3.31 6.12
CA VAL A 102 3.03 1.86 6.12
C VAL A 102 2.04 1.31 7.15
N ASN A 103 1.09 0.52 6.68
CA ASN A 103 0.21 -0.28 7.52
C ASN A 103 0.70 -1.74 7.52
N VAL A 104 1.21 -2.20 8.66
CA VAL A 104 1.49 -3.61 8.89
C VAL A 104 0.22 -4.24 9.45
N MET A 105 -0.59 -4.81 8.56
CA MET A 105 -1.94 -5.29 8.87
C MET A 105 -1.94 -6.47 9.84
N ARG A 106 -2.87 -6.41 10.79
CA ARG A 106 -3.13 -7.47 11.77
C ARG A 106 -4.63 -7.77 11.87
N GLY A 107 -4.97 -8.89 12.49
CA GLY A 107 -6.36 -9.32 12.63
C GLY A 107 -7.22 -8.35 13.44
N GLY A 108 -8.35 -7.96 12.87
CA GLY A 108 -9.42 -7.16 13.43
C GLY A 108 -10.75 -7.94 13.45
N PRO A 109 -11.89 -7.28 13.73
CA PRO A 109 -12.05 -5.86 14.05
C PRO A 109 -11.67 -5.50 15.51
N GLY A 110 -11.65 -4.20 15.79
CA GLY A 110 -11.30 -3.64 17.10
C GLY A 110 -9.81 -3.80 17.38
N LEU A 111 -9.41 -4.12 18.59
CA LEU A 111 -8.00 -4.41 18.92
C LEU A 111 -7.53 -5.70 18.25
N GLY A 112 -8.45 -6.64 18.00
CA GLY A 112 -8.19 -7.88 17.32
C GLY A 112 -7.08 -8.73 17.95
N ASN A 113 -6.20 -9.24 17.10
CA ASN A 113 -5.00 -9.96 17.52
C ASN A 113 -3.74 -9.41 16.82
N ILE A 114 -2.57 -9.96 17.12
CA ILE A 114 -1.29 -9.47 16.59
C ILE A 114 -0.81 -10.26 15.35
N GLN A 115 -1.60 -11.23 14.87
CA GLN A 115 -1.25 -12.06 13.73
C GLN A 115 -1.58 -11.35 12.41
N ALA A 116 -0.97 -11.81 11.32
CA ALA A 116 -1.16 -11.23 9.99
C ALA A 116 -2.63 -11.26 9.53
N SER A 117 -3.02 -10.25 8.78
CA SER A 117 -4.34 -10.13 8.17
C SER A 117 -4.26 -9.27 6.90
N GLN A 118 -5.29 -9.31 6.07
CA GLN A 118 -5.53 -8.39 4.95
C GLN A 118 -6.85 -7.65 5.11
N GLY A 119 -7.33 -7.52 6.36
CA GLY A 119 -8.64 -6.94 6.68
C GLY A 119 -8.76 -5.42 6.51
N ASP A 120 -7.67 -4.72 6.18
CA ASP A 120 -7.66 -3.26 5.99
C ASP A 120 -7.67 -2.85 4.51
N TYR A 121 -8.01 -3.77 3.60
CA TYR A 121 -8.09 -3.45 2.18
C TYR A 121 -9.07 -2.30 1.93
N PHE A 122 -10.31 -2.37 2.43
CA PHE A 122 -11.27 -1.28 2.29
C PHE A 122 -10.76 0.04 2.86
N GLN A 123 -10.14 0.01 4.03
CA GLN A 123 -9.57 1.21 4.64
C GLN A 123 -8.50 1.85 3.74
N GLY A 124 -7.71 1.03 3.05
CA GLY A 124 -6.66 1.51 2.15
C GLY A 124 -7.17 2.00 0.79
N VAL A 125 -8.22 1.37 0.24
CA VAL A 125 -8.66 1.63 -1.15
C VAL A 125 -9.97 2.39 -1.27
N LYS A 126 -10.89 2.25 -0.30
CA LYS A 126 -12.20 2.94 -0.30
C LYS A 126 -12.18 4.19 0.59
N GLY A 127 -11.05 4.47 1.27
CA GLY A 127 -10.87 5.60 2.19
C GLY A 127 -11.34 5.30 3.61
N GLY A 128 -10.71 5.92 4.58
CA GLY A 128 -11.03 5.79 6.02
C GLY A 128 -11.30 7.12 6.69
N GLY A 129 -10.88 8.24 6.06
CA GLY A 129 -11.21 9.60 6.46
C GLY A 129 -12.41 10.16 5.68
N ASN A 130 -12.60 11.46 5.74
CA ASN A 130 -13.68 12.15 5.06
C ASN A 130 -13.23 12.72 3.70
N GLY A 131 -14.18 12.81 2.76
CA GLY A 131 -13.99 13.42 1.44
C GLY A 131 -13.69 12.40 0.34
N ASP A 132 -13.67 12.91 -0.90
CA ASP A 132 -13.50 12.10 -2.11
C ASP A 132 -12.00 12.01 -2.47
N TYR A 133 -11.22 11.34 -1.62
CA TYR A 133 -9.80 11.17 -1.83
C TYR A 133 -9.39 9.70 -1.96
N HIS A 134 -8.25 9.49 -2.59
CA HIS A 134 -7.57 8.20 -2.69
C HIS A 134 -6.10 8.33 -2.32
N LEU A 135 -5.52 7.21 -1.92
CA LEU A 135 -4.08 7.04 -1.70
C LEU A 135 -3.54 6.11 -2.80
N LEU A 136 -2.36 6.42 -3.35
CA LEU A 136 -1.67 5.41 -4.17
C LEU A 136 -1.25 4.27 -3.24
N THR A 137 -1.90 3.11 -3.40
CA THR A 137 -1.79 2.03 -2.41
C THR A 137 -1.16 0.79 -3.03
N TYR A 138 -0.05 0.35 -2.43
CA TYR A 138 0.70 -0.83 -2.84
C TYR A 138 0.53 -1.98 -1.85
N ALA A 139 0.48 -3.21 -2.37
CA ALA A 139 0.42 -4.45 -1.59
C ALA A 139 1.53 -5.42 -2.03
N PRO A 140 2.78 -5.20 -1.63
CA PRO A 140 3.90 -6.05 -2.00
C PRO A 140 3.75 -7.46 -1.43
N SER A 141 4.32 -8.47 -2.13
CA SER A 141 4.27 -9.88 -1.76
C SER A 141 5.58 -10.43 -1.18
N SER A 142 6.65 -9.65 -1.21
CA SER A 142 7.96 -10.02 -0.68
C SER A 142 8.68 -8.80 -0.09
N ILE A 143 9.73 -9.05 0.70
CA ILE A 143 10.55 -7.99 1.28
C ILE A 143 11.29 -7.24 0.15
N GLN A 144 11.83 -7.96 -0.85
CA GLN A 144 12.51 -7.31 -1.96
C GLN A 144 11.57 -6.40 -2.77
N GLU A 145 10.37 -6.88 -3.09
CA GLU A 145 9.38 -6.06 -3.80
C GLU A 145 8.99 -4.81 -3.00
N PHE A 146 8.89 -4.93 -1.68
CA PHE A 146 8.65 -3.78 -0.80
C PHE A 146 9.77 -2.74 -0.93
N ILE A 147 11.04 -3.19 -0.88
CA ILE A 147 12.22 -2.34 -1.05
C ILE A 147 12.16 -1.64 -2.42
N ASP A 148 11.95 -2.40 -3.48
CA ASP A 148 11.97 -1.88 -4.84
C ASP A 148 10.89 -0.82 -5.06
N ILE A 149 9.66 -1.05 -4.56
CA ILE A 149 8.57 -0.07 -4.62
C ILE A 149 8.87 1.16 -3.77
N MET A 150 9.42 0.98 -2.56
CA MET A 150 9.74 2.09 -1.65
C MET A 150 10.71 3.08 -2.30
N MET A 151 11.64 2.61 -3.13
CA MET A 151 12.64 3.48 -3.77
C MET A 151 12.01 4.55 -4.68
N PHE A 152 10.88 4.25 -5.33
CA PHE A 152 10.19 5.23 -6.17
C PHE A 152 8.90 5.79 -5.55
N ALA A 153 8.45 5.25 -4.42
CA ALA A 153 7.18 5.67 -3.78
C ALA A 153 7.16 7.16 -3.43
N TYR A 154 8.29 7.70 -2.95
CA TYR A 154 8.39 9.14 -2.68
C TYR A 154 8.31 10.00 -3.94
N GLU A 155 8.93 9.56 -5.04
CA GLU A 155 8.85 10.28 -6.31
C GLU A 155 7.41 10.32 -6.83
N LYS A 156 6.68 9.21 -6.68
CA LYS A 156 5.26 9.15 -7.03
C LYS A 156 4.41 10.04 -6.12
N ALA A 157 4.64 9.98 -4.80
CA ALA A 157 3.98 10.86 -3.84
C ALA A 157 4.21 12.35 -4.18
N GLU A 158 5.45 12.72 -4.48
CA GLU A 158 5.86 14.09 -4.83
C GLU A 158 5.30 14.54 -6.18
N LYS A 159 5.37 13.67 -7.22
CA LYS A 159 4.85 13.94 -8.56
C LYS A 159 3.36 14.27 -8.54
N TYR A 160 2.58 13.46 -7.87
CA TYR A 160 1.13 13.62 -7.81
C TYR A 160 0.66 14.48 -6.64
N ARG A 161 1.54 14.76 -5.70
CA ARG A 161 1.22 15.45 -4.45
C ARG A 161 0.06 14.78 -3.71
N ILE A 162 0.17 13.49 -3.50
CA ILE A 162 -0.78 12.65 -2.76
C ILE A 162 -0.01 11.72 -1.80
N PRO A 163 -0.61 11.29 -0.70
CA PRO A 163 0.00 10.27 0.14
C PRO A 163 0.08 8.91 -0.57
N VAL A 164 1.13 8.14 -0.25
CA VAL A 164 1.30 6.74 -0.64
C VAL A 164 1.10 5.86 0.57
N LEU A 165 0.34 4.78 0.40
CA LEU A 165 0.09 3.78 1.43
C LEU A 165 0.67 2.42 1.00
N PHE A 166 1.37 1.77 1.93
CA PHE A 166 1.72 0.36 1.80
C PHE A 166 0.84 -0.48 2.71
N LEU A 167 0.19 -1.47 2.14
CA LEU A 167 -0.51 -2.55 2.85
C LEU A 167 0.43 -3.75 2.92
N ALA A 168 1.20 -3.86 3.99
CA ALA A 168 2.00 -5.04 4.30
C ALA A 168 1.24 -5.91 5.28
N ASP A 169 1.15 -7.21 5.05
CA ASP A 169 0.68 -8.10 6.10
C ASP A 169 1.78 -8.40 7.13
N GLY A 170 1.37 -8.83 8.32
CA GLY A 170 2.30 -9.09 9.41
C GLY A 170 3.36 -10.16 9.11
N ILE A 171 3.15 -11.01 8.09
CA ILE A 171 4.13 -12.03 7.68
C ILE A 171 5.31 -11.34 7.01
N ILE A 172 5.06 -10.46 6.04
CA ILE A 172 6.14 -9.69 5.38
C ILE A 172 6.98 -8.96 6.41
N ALA A 173 6.37 -8.34 7.41
CA ALA A 173 7.09 -7.61 8.44
C ALA A 173 7.95 -8.50 9.34
N GLN A 174 7.52 -9.73 9.62
CA GLN A 174 8.15 -10.63 10.58
C GLN A 174 9.09 -11.67 9.96
N MET A 175 8.91 -12.03 8.69
CA MET A 175 9.79 -12.99 8.01
C MET A 175 11.16 -12.39 7.74
N MET A 176 12.13 -13.27 7.43
CA MET A 176 13.47 -12.89 7.00
C MET A 176 13.72 -13.39 5.57
N GLU A 177 14.25 -12.52 4.73
CA GLU A 177 14.66 -12.87 3.37
C GLU A 177 16.05 -12.28 3.05
N PRO A 178 16.84 -12.94 2.20
CA PRO A 178 18.02 -12.30 1.62
C PRO A 178 17.55 -11.24 0.61
N VAL A 179 17.99 -10.00 0.81
CA VAL A 179 17.59 -8.85 -0.01
C VAL A 179 18.79 -8.10 -0.56
N GLU A 180 18.60 -7.48 -1.69
CA GLU A 180 19.51 -6.47 -2.23
C GLU A 180 19.05 -5.08 -1.79
N LEU A 181 19.96 -4.35 -1.15
CA LEU A 181 19.69 -2.98 -0.74
C LEU A 181 20.22 -2.02 -1.81
N PRO A 182 19.36 -1.15 -2.38
CA PRO A 182 19.78 -0.15 -3.35
C PRO A 182 20.70 0.91 -2.72
N GLU A 183 21.40 1.68 -3.54
CA GLU A 183 22.17 2.85 -3.10
C GLU A 183 21.25 3.88 -2.43
N MET A 184 21.80 4.61 -1.45
CA MET A 184 21.06 5.66 -0.77
C MET A 184 20.93 6.90 -1.66
N VAL A 185 19.73 7.42 -1.81
CA VAL A 185 19.48 8.67 -2.53
C VAL A 185 19.99 9.86 -1.68
N ASP A 186 20.84 10.71 -2.25
CA ASP A 186 21.22 12.01 -1.63
C ASP A 186 20.08 13.01 -1.82
N TYR A 187 19.07 12.88 -0.97
CA TYR A 187 17.86 13.71 -1.07
C TYR A 187 18.01 14.99 -0.26
N LYS A 188 17.71 16.11 -0.93
CA LYS A 188 17.58 17.45 -0.32
C LYS A 188 16.33 18.11 -0.83
N VAL A 189 15.69 18.90 0.04
CA VAL A 189 14.54 19.72 -0.39
C VAL A 189 15.05 20.84 -1.29
N ASP A 190 14.58 20.85 -2.54
CA ASP A 190 14.79 21.97 -3.45
C ASP A 190 13.52 22.82 -3.51
N PRO A 191 13.57 24.07 -3.01
CA PRO A 191 12.43 24.98 -3.07
C PRO A 191 11.99 25.35 -4.50
N GLU A 192 12.89 25.26 -5.49
CA GLU A 192 12.54 25.53 -6.89
C GLU A 192 11.72 24.39 -7.50
N GLU A 193 12.04 23.15 -7.14
CA GLU A 193 11.24 21.98 -7.54
C GLU A 193 9.95 21.83 -6.73
N LYS A 194 9.91 22.40 -5.52
CA LYS A 194 8.77 22.32 -4.58
C LYS A 194 8.26 23.71 -4.16
N PRO A 195 7.76 24.52 -5.10
CA PRO A 195 7.31 25.89 -4.80
C PRO A 195 6.11 25.94 -3.85
N TRP A 196 5.41 24.83 -3.67
CA TRP A 196 4.30 24.67 -2.73
C TRP A 196 4.76 24.49 -1.28
N ALA A 197 6.03 24.12 -1.03
CA ALA A 197 6.51 23.78 0.29
C ALA A 197 6.71 25.00 1.19
N CYS A 198 6.42 24.81 2.48
CA CYS A 198 6.63 25.83 3.51
C CYS A 198 8.12 25.87 3.90
N THR A 199 8.95 26.63 3.20
CA THR A 199 10.41 26.66 3.35
C THR A 199 10.95 27.83 4.16
N GLY A 200 10.08 28.51 4.94
CA GLY A 200 10.52 29.56 5.87
C GLY A 200 10.43 30.99 5.30
N TRP A 201 9.40 31.30 4.50
CA TRP A 201 9.10 32.65 4.03
C TRP A 201 9.03 33.64 5.19
N LYS A 202 9.59 34.86 5.01
CA LYS A 202 9.61 35.92 6.01
C LYS A 202 8.92 37.17 5.47
N PRO A 203 8.36 38.03 6.35
CA PRO A 203 7.85 39.33 5.94
C PRO A 203 8.94 40.14 5.21
N GLY A 204 8.65 40.58 3.98
CA GLY A 204 9.60 41.26 3.11
C GLY A 204 10.15 40.42 1.97
N ASP A 205 10.01 39.08 2.04
CA ASP A 205 10.30 38.19 0.92
C ASP A 205 9.22 38.34 -0.17
N ASP A 206 9.52 37.87 -1.37
CA ASP A 206 8.57 37.84 -2.48
C ASP A 206 7.31 37.04 -2.10
N PRO A 207 6.12 37.66 -2.06
CA PRO A 207 4.87 36.96 -1.70
C PRO A 207 4.55 35.78 -2.61
N ALA A 208 5.00 35.76 -3.88
CA ALA A 208 4.79 34.67 -4.82
C ALA A 208 5.55 33.41 -4.43
N LYS A 209 6.57 33.51 -3.59
CA LYS A 209 7.37 32.39 -3.07
C LYS A 209 6.84 31.81 -1.75
N ARG A 210 5.71 32.31 -1.25
CA ARG A 210 5.12 31.83 -0.01
C ARG A 210 4.37 30.52 -0.24
N GLY A 211 4.97 29.39 0.12
CA GLY A 211 4.26 28.13 0.21
C GLY A 211 3.16 28.18 1.29
N VAL A 212 1.97 27.70 0.94
CA VAL A 212 0.84 27.60 1.87
C VAL A 212 0.29 26.17 1.79
N ILE A 213 0.25 25.50 2.93
CA ILE A 213 -0.36 24.17 3.10
C ILE A 213 -1.66 24.37 3.85
N ASN A 214 -2.76 24.00 3.22
CA ASN A 214 -4.10 24.18 3.77
C ASN A 214 -5.05 23.09 3.26
N SER A 215 -5.91 22.62 4.13
CA SER A 215 -7.01 21.67 3.80
C SER A 215 -8.40 22.23 4.15
N ILE A 216 -8.47 23.48 4.60
CA ILE A 216 -9.75 24.13 4.88
C ILE A 216 -10.08 25.17 3.81
N TYR A 217 -11.25 25.04 3.22
CA TYR A 217 -11.83 25.96 2.23
C TYR A 217 -13.20 26.37 2.73
N ILE A 218 -13.32 27.61 3.19
CA ILE A 218 -14.61 28.13 3.73
C ILE A 218 -15.56 28.45 2.57
N ASP A 219 -15.01 28.92 1.47
CA ASP A 219 -15.77 29.21 0.26
C ASP A 219 -16.05 27.91 -0.52
N THR A 220 -17.33 27.70 -0.84
CA THR A 220 -17.82 26.48 -1.52
C THR A 220 -17.23 26.29 -2.91
N GLU A 221 -17.10 27.40 -3.68
CA GLU A 221 -16.57 27.35 -5.05
C GLU A 221 -15.08 27.00 -5.04
N SER A 222 -14.29 27.57 -4.12
CA SER A 222 -12.87 27.26 -3.94
C SER A 222 -12.66 25.79 -3.60
N LEU A 223 -13.52 25.19 -2.76
CA LEU A 223 -13.43 23.77 -2.44
C LEU A 223 -13.78 22.91 -3.66
N ALA A 224 -14.79 23.29 -4.44
CA ALA A 224 -15.18 22.54 -5.63
C ALA A 224 -14.04 22.52 -6.68
N VAL A 225 -13.44 23.68 -6.95
CA VAL A 225 -12.28 23.80 -7.87
C VAL A 225 -11.11 22.92 -7.39
N HIS A 226 -10.78 22.97 -6.10
CA HIS A 226 -9.71 22.16 -5.53
C HIS A 226 -9.99 20.65 -5.68
N ASN A 227 -11.23 20.21 -5.45
CA ASN A 227 -11.60 18.81 -5.63
C ASN A 227 -11.55 18.39 -7.12
N ASP A 228 -11.94 19.24 -8.04
CA ASP A 228 -11.83 18.97 -9.49
C ASP A 228 -10.35 18.77 -9.90
N GLU A 229 -9.43 19.61 -9.38
CA GLU A 229 -7.99 19.43 -9.58
C GLU A 229 -7.50 18.11 -8.99
N LEU A 230 -7.94 17.74 -7.79
CA LEU A 230 -7.57 16.50 -7.13
C LEU A 230 -8.08 15.29 -7.92
N GLN A 231 -9.32 15.33 -8.39
CA GLN A 231 -9.88 14.27 -9.24
C GLN A 231 -9.16 14.15 -10.60
N ALA A 232 -8.66 15.24 -11.16
CA ALA A 232 -7.83 15.20 -12.37
C ALA A 232 -6.53 14.46 -12.12
N VAL A 233 -5.87 14.71 -10.97
CA VAL A 233 -4.67 13.96 -10.54
C VAL A 233 -4.97 12.48 -10.36
N TYR A 234 -6.08 12.11 -9.74
CA TYR A 234 -6.45 10.68 -9.59
C TYR A 234 -6.66 9.99 -10.94
N LYS A 235 -7.24 10.65 -11.93
CA LYS A 235 -7.34 10.11 -13.29
C LYS A 235 -5.96 9.83 -13.90
N GLU A 236 -4.98 10.72 -13.68
CA GLU A 236 -3.61 10.49 -14.12
C GLU A 236 -2.96 9.29 -13.40
N VAL A 237 -3.18 9.17 -12.09
CA VAL A 237 -2.70 8.03 -11.30
C VAL A 237 -3.31 6.73 -11.80
N VAL A 238 -4.62 6.70 -12.03
CA VAL A 238 -5.31 5.52 -12.59
C VAL A 238 -4.76 5.13 -13.96
N ALA A 239 -4.43 6.10 -14.81
CA ALA A 239 -3.91 5.83 -16.14
C ALA A 239 -2.45 5.34 -16.16
N ASN A 240 -1.62 5.73 -15.17
CA ASN A 240 -0.17 5.56 -15.27
C ASN A 240 0.45 4.69 -14.18
N GLU A 241 -0.25 4.40 -13.09
CA GLU A 241 0.38 3.79 -11.90
C GLU A 241 -0.20 2.41 -11.53
N GLN A 242 -0.94 1.79 -12.45
CA GLN A 242 -1.40 0.41 -12.23
C GLN A 242 -0.24 -0.55 -12.36
N MET A 243 -0.04 -1.39 -11.34
CA MET A 243 0.96 -2.45 -11.31
C MET A 243 0.26 -3.79 -11.02
N VAL A 244 0.52 -4.79 -11.85
CA VAL A 244 -0.08 -6.12 -11.76
C VAL A 244 0.93 -7.18 -12.18
N GLU A 245 0.93 -8.29 -11.49
CA GLU A 245 1.63 -9.51 -11.91
C GLU A 245 0.62 -10.51 -12.46
N THR A 246 0.90 -11.03 -13.65
CA THR A 246 0.20 -12.19 -14.21
C THR A 246 1.15 -13.38 -14.25
N TYR A 247 0.71 -14.51 -13.74
CA TYR A 247 1.51 -15.74 -13.69
C TYR A 247 0.71 -16.92 -14.24
N ASN A 248 1.24 -17.59 -15.27
CA ASN A 248 0.66 -18.77 -15.88
C ASN A 248 -0.80 -18.59 -16.38
N CYS A 249 -1.18 -17.37 -16.80
CA CYS A 249 -2.57 -17.06 -17.20
C CYS A 249 -2.91 -17.53 -18.62
N GLU A 250 -1.93 -17.67 -19.52
CA GLU A 250 -2.17 -18.07 -20.90
C GLU A 250 -2.70 -19.51 -20.96
N GLY A 251 -3.89 -19.68 -21.54
CA GLY A 251 -4.55 -20.98 -21.66
C GLY A 251 -4.97 -21.60 -20.32
N ALA A 252 -5.04 -20.81 -19.24
CA ALA A 252 -5.50 -21.29 -17.95
C ALA A 252 -6.99 -21.68 -17.99
N GLU A 253 -7.34 -22.73 -17.25
CA GLU A 253 -8.74 -23.17 -17.06
C GLU A 253 -9.42 -22.42 -15.91
N TYR A 254 -8.65 -21.98 -14.94
CA TYR A 254 -9.06 -21.20 -13.78
C TYR A 254 -8.08 -20.06 -13.54
N ILE A 255 -8.56 -18.94 -13.04
CA ILE A 255 -7.72 -17.83 -12.59
C ILE A 255 -7.89 -17.67 -11.09
N ILE A 256 -6.79 -17.55 -10.36
CA ILE A 256 -6.79 -17.12 -8.97
C ILE A 256 -6.51 -15.63 -8.95
N THR A 257 -7.24 -14.88 -8.12
CA THR A 257 -6.90 -13.51 -7.73
C THR A 257 -6.48 -13.49 -6.27
N ALA A 258 -5.36 -12.85 -5.97
CA ALA A 258 -4.83 -12.73 -4.61
C ALA A 258 -3.83 -11.56 -4.55
N PHE A 259 -3.61 -10.96 -3.39
CA PHE A 259 -2.61 -9.91 -3.18
C PHE A 259 -1.70 -10.21 -1.98
N GLY A 260 -0.61 -9.48 -1.85
CA GLY A 260 0.34 -9.61 -0.75
C GLY A 260 0.87 -11.05 -0.60
N THR A 261 1.05 -11.49 0.64
CA THR A 261 1.61 -12.83 0.96
C THR A 261 0.71 -13.98 0.48
N VAL A 262 -0.61 -13.79 0.44
CA VAL A 262 -1.55 -14.82 -0.04
C VAL A 262 -1.28 -15.22 -1.48
N ALA A 263 -0.81 -14.29 -2.32
CA ALA A 263 -0.41 -14.61 -3.69
C ALA A 263 0.77 -15.61 -3.77
N ARG A 264 1.65 -15.64 -2.77
CA ARG A 264 2.74 -16.63 -2.69
C ARG A 264 2.19 -18.03 -2.41
N ILE A 265 1.20 -18.14 -1.53
CA ILE A 265 0.51 -19.41 -1.23
C ILE A 265 -0.22 -19.89 -2.48
N ALA A 266 -0.91 -18.98 -3.19
CA ALA A 266 -1.58 -19.30 -4.45
C ALA A 266 -0.61 -19.85 -5.51
N LYS A 267 0.61 -19.32 -5.63
CA LYS A 267 1.63 -19.86 -6.55
C LYS A 267 2.03 -21.30 -6.20
N SER A 268 2.10 -21.64 -4.91
CA SER A 268 2.35 -23.02 -4.47
C SER A 268 1.19 -23.94 -4.85
N ALA A 269 -0.05 -23.51 -4.66
CA ALA A 269 -1.24 -24.27 -5.08
C ALA A 269 -1.30 -24.47 -6.60
N ILE A 270 -0.93 -23.45 -7.39
CA ILE A 270 -0.84 -23.55 -8.85
C ILE A 270 0.17 -24.61 -9.28
N ALA A 271 1.34 -24.66 -8.64
CA ALA A 271 2.35 -25.68 -8.93
C ALA A 271 1.82 -27.11 -8.65
N GLU A 272 1.09 -27.31 -7.56
CA GLU A 272 0.46 -28.58 -7.23
C GLU A 272 -0.67 -28.95 -8.20
N LEU A 273 -1.53 -28.01 -8.56
CA LEU A 273 -2.61 -28.22 -9.54
C LEU A 273 -2.06 -28.57 -10.92
N LYS A 274 -0.96 -27.93 -11.33
CA LYS A 274 -0.26 -28.25 -12.56
C LYS A 274 0.25 -29.71 -12.58
N ALA A 275 0.77 -30.19 -11.44
CA ALA A 275 1.17 -31.60 -11.31
C ALA A 275 -0.03 -32.57 -11.44
N LYS A 276 -1.24 -32.11 -11.11
CA LYS A 276 -2.51 -32.85 -11.29
C LYS A 276 -3.14 -32.64 -12.69
N GLY A 277 -2.45 -31.95 -13.61
CA GLY A 277 -2.91 -31.73 -14.99
C GLY A 277 -3.99 -30.64 -15.11
N ILE A 278 -4.09 -29.71 -14.14
CA ILE A 278 -5.03 -28.58 -14.16
C ILE A 278 -4.22 -27.31 -14.36
N ASN A 279 -4.52 -26.56 -15.43
CA ASN A 279 -3.83 -25.31 -15.72
C ASN A 279 -4.55 -24.15 -15.01
N VAL A 280 -3.87 -23.52 -14.06
CA VAL A 280 -4.39 -22.41 -13.27
C VAL A 280 -3.42 -21.24 -13.37
N GLY A 281 -3.95 -20.03 -13.58
CA GLY A 281 -3.20 -18.78 -13.58
C GLY A 281 -3.44 -17.97 -12.31
N LEU A 282 -2.56 -16.99 -12.07
CA LEU A 282 -2.71 -15.99 -11.00
C LEU A 282 -2.68 -14.60 -11.59
N VAL A 283 -3.61 -13.77 -11.16
CA VAL A 283 -3.55 -12.30 -11.33
C VAL A 283 -3.39 -11.68 -9.95
N ARG A 284 -2.28 -11.01 -9.75
CA ARG A 284 -1.93 -10.38 -8.48
C ARG A 284 -1.83 -8.86 -8.65
N PRO A 285 -2.80 -8.09 -8.17
CA PRO A 285 -2.63 -6.65 -8.03
C PRO A 285 -1.44 -6.33 -7.12
N ILE A 286 -0.50 -5.49 -7.61
CA ILE A 286 0.58 -4.91 -6.83
C ILE A 286 0.13 -3.54 -6.32
N THR A 287 -0.47 -2.72 -7.19
CA THR A 287 -1.32 -1.61 -6.77
C THR A 287 -2.72 -2.13 -6.50
N VAL A 288 -3.24 -1.88 -5.30
CA VAL A 288 -4.62 -2.17 -4.94
C VAL A 288 -5.50 -0.92 -5.07
N TRP A 289 -4.89 0.25 -5.09
CA TRP A 289 -5.45 1.45 -5.68
C TRP A 289 -4.33 2.23 -6.40
N PRO A 290 -4.48 2.54 -7.69
CA PRO A 290 -5.57 2.14 -8.57
C PRO A 290 -5.60 0.62 -8.81
N PHE A 291 -6.80 0.03 -8.76
CA PHE A 291 -6.96 -1.40 -9.02
C PHE A 291 -6.85 -1.68 -10.53
N PRO A 292 -6.13 -2.72 -10.98
CA PRO A 292 -5.90 -3.00 -12.39
C PRO A 292 -7.07 -3.77 -13.03
N TYR A 293 -8.26 -3.13 -13.12
CA TYR A 293 -9.50 -3.75 -13.59
C TYR A 293 -9.37 -4.41 -14.96
N ASP A 294 -8.72 -3.73 -15.90
CA ASP A 294 -8.60 -4.24 -17.28
C ASP A 294 -7.71 -5.49 -17.33
N ALA A 295 -6.58 -5.50 -16.62
CA ALA A 295 -5.69 -6.65 -16.59
C ALA A 295 -6.34 -7.88 -15.92
N VAL A 296 -7.10 -7.67 -14.84
CA VAL A 296 -7.88 -8.74 -14.18
C VAL A 296 -8.94 -9.27 -15.14
N ARG A 297 -9.68 -8.40 -15.83
CA ARG A 297 -10.68 -8.79 -16.81
C ARG A 297 -10.09 -9.53 -18.00
N GLU A 298 -8.99 -9.03 -18.56
CA GLU A 298 -8.30 -9.64 -19.70
C GLU A 298 -7.83 -11.06 -19.39
N ALA A 299 -7.18 -11.25 -18.26
CA ALA A 299 -6.72 -12.57 -17.83
C ALA A 299 -7.89 -13.53 -17.55
N ALA A 300 -8.94 -13.06 -16.88
CA ALA A 300 -10.07 -13.89 -16.46
C ALA A 300 -11.06 -14.20 -17.58
N CYS A 301 -11.17 -13.35 -18.60
CA CYS A 301 -12.18 -13.53 -19.68
C CYS A 301 -11.67 -14.26 -20.92
N GLN A 302 -10.47 -14.88 -20.87
CA GLN A 302 -10.01 -15.79 -21.93
C GLN A 302 -11.01 -16.93 -22.14
N ASP A 303 -11.13 -17.41 -23.38
CA ASP A 303 -12.05 -18.50 -23.72
C ASP A 303 -11.81 -19.79 -22.94
N SER A 304 -10.54 -20.07 -22.60
CA SER A 304 -10.14 -21.24 -21.80
C SER A 304 -10.56 -21.16 -20.33
N VAL A 305 -10.77 -19.94 -19.80
CA VAL A 305 -11.08 -19.74 -18.38
C VAL A 305 -12.55 -20.07 -18.10
N LYS A 306 -12.78 -20.98 -17.19
CA LYS A 306 -14.09 -21.47 -16.74
C LYS A 306 -14.65 -20.63 -15.60
N ALA A 307 -13.79 -20.29 -14.62
CA ALA A 307 -14.15 -19.53 -13.44
C ALA A 307 -12.94 -18.87 -12.79
N VAL A 308 -13.20 -17.91 -11.89
CA VAL A 308 -12.20 -17.24 -11.07
C VAL A 308 -12.36 -17.66 -9.61
N LEU A 309 -11.25 -17.85 -8.90
CA LEU A 309 -11.22 -18.02 -7.45
C LEU A 309 -10.50 -16.83 -6.84
N ASP A 310 -11.19 -16.05 -6.02
CA ASP A 310 -10.57 -15.01 -5.22
C ASP A 310 -10.13 -15.56 -3.86
N VAL A 311 -8.87 -15.28 -3.48
CA VAL A 311 -8.26 -15.80 -2.26
C VAL A 311 -7.68 -14.67 -1.42
N GLU A 312 -8.20 -14.50 -0.19
CA GLU A 312 -7.80 -13.41 0.68
C GLU A 312 -7.60 -13.85 2.14
N LEU A 313 -6.85 -13.06 2.91
CA LEU A 313 -6.76 -13.19 4.36
C LEU A 313 -7.73 -12.21 5.06
N ASN A 314 -8.97 -12.21 4.58
CA ASN A 314 -10.13 -11.49 5.07
C ASN A 314 -11.43 -12.14 4.52
N GLU A 315 -12.58 -11.50 4.67
CA GLU A 315 -13.89 -11.99 4.21
C GLU A 315 -14.32 -11.44 2.82
N GLY A 316 -13.35 -11.23 1.90
CA GLY A 316 -13.65 -10.89 0.50
C GLY A 316 -13.75 -9.37 0.24
N GLN A 317 -12.81 -8.59 0.74
CA GLN A 317 -12.79 -7.14 0.50
C GLN A 317 -12.31 -6.81 -0.93
N MET A 318 -11.24 -7.46 -1.42
CA MET A 318 -10.78 -7.32 -2.81
C MET A 318 -11.74 -7.98 -3.79
N LEU A 319 -12.45 -9.01 -3.36
CA LEU A 319 -13.49 -9.70 -4.13
C LEU A 319 -14.51 -8.72 -4.76
N GLU A 320 -14.81 -7.60 -4.08
CA GLU A 320 -15.70 -6.57 -4.65
C GLU A 320 -15.11 -5.94 -5.91
N ASP A 321 -13.83 -5.59 -5.90
CA ASP A 321 -13.15 -5.02 -7.06
C ASP A 321 -12.93 -6.07 -8.17
N VAL A 322 -12.67 -7.32 -7.82
CA VAL A 322 -12.64 -8.44 -8.78
C VAL A 322 -14.02 -8.63 -9.45
N LYS A 323 -15.11 -8.58 -8.68
CA LYS A 323 -16.48 -8.63 -9.22
C LYS A 323 -16.76 -7.46 -10.18
N LEU A 324 -16.30 -6.27 -9.83
CA LEU A 324 -16.42 -5.09 -10.72
C LEU A 324 -15.63 -5.30 -12.01
N ALA A 325 -14.39 -5.80 -11.93
CA ALA A 325 -13.57 -6.10 -13.11
C ALA A 325 -14.26 -7.12 -14.04
N LEU A 326 -14.79 -8.20 -13.49
CA LEU A 326 -15.46 -9.25 -14.27
C LEU A 326 -16.82 -8.82 -14.80
N ASN A 327 -17.56 -7.99 -14.08
CA ASN A 327 -18.89 -7.52 -14.44
C ASN A 327 -19.82 -8.65 -14.93
N GLY A 328 -19.80 -9.77 -14.24
CA GLY A 328 -20.61 -10.96 -14.56
C GLY A 328 -20.12 -11.82 -15.75
N ALA A 329 -18.98 -11.51 -16.37
CA ALA A 329 -18.50 -12.24 -17.53
C ALA A 329 -18.08 -13.69 -17.24
N LYS A 330 -17.65 -13.99 -16.02
CA LYS A 330 -17.25 -15.33 -15.57
C LYS A 330 -17.79 -15.60 -14.17
N PRO A 331 -18.08 -16.85 -13.84
CA PRO A 331 -18.35 -17.25 -12.46
C PRO A 331 -17.14 -16.92 -11.55
N ILE A 332 -17.43 -16.50 -10.34
CA ILE A 332 -16.42 -16.23 -9.34
C ILE A 332 -16.77 -16.98 -8.05
N ASP A 333 -15.80 -17.63 -7.48
CA ASP A 333 -15.87 -18.26 -6.17
C ASP A 333 -14.86 -17.60 -5.24
N PHE A 334 -14.97 -17.86 -3.96
CA PHE A 334 -14.18 -17.21 -2.92
C PHE A 334 -13.70 -18.23 -1.89
N THR A 335 -12.48 -18.05 -1.42
CA THR A 335 -11.99 -18.65 -0.19
C THR A 335 -11.16 -17.62 0.58
N GLY A 336 -11.44 -17.49 1.86
CA GLY A 336 -10.76 -16.53 2.71
C GLY A 336 -11.01 -16.80 4.18
N HIS A 337 -10.17 -16.21 5.01
CA HIS A 337 -10.25 -16.37 6.44
C HIS A 337 -10.06 -15.02 7.14
N CYS A 338 -10.94 -14.72 8.08
CA CYS A 338 -10.71 -13.64 9.03
C CYS A 338 -9.98 -14.14 10.29
N GLY A 339 -9.67 -13.24 11.19
CA GLY A 339 -9.07 -13.61 12.48
C GLY A 339 -7.67 -14.21 12.36
N SER A 340 -6.98 -13.97 11.24
CA SER A 340 -5.59 -14.34 11.01
C SER A 340 -5.33 -15.83 10.82
N GLN A 341 -6.31 -16.57 10.37
CA GLN A 341 -6.12 -17.94 9.88
C GLN A 341 -5.66 -17.88 8.42
N MET A 342 -4.42 -18.28 8.17
CA MET A 342 -3.87 -18.26 6.81
C MET A 342 -4.56 -19.29 5.93
N PRO A 343 -4.97 -18.92 4.68
CA PRO A 343 -5.37 -19.90 3.69
C PRO A 343 -4.20 -20.85 3.41
N THR A 344 -4.47 -22.13 3.31
CA THR A 344 -3.45 -23.13 3.02
C THR A 344 -3.41 -23.49 1.54
N THR A 345 -2.28 -24.04 1.09
CA THR A 345 -2.15 -24.58 -0.28
C THR A 345 -3.22 -25.64 -0.55
N ASP A 346 -3.46 -26.55 0.42
CA ASP A 346 -4.42 -27.63 0.29
C ASP A 346 -5.85 -27.09 0.12
N GLU A 347 -6.28 -26.10 0.91
CA GLU A 347 -7.60 -25.47 0.78
C GLU A 347 -7.81 -24.86 -0.61
N ILE A 348 -6.80 -24.15 -1.15
CA ILE A 348 -6.88 -23.58 -2.51
C ILE A 348 -6.99 -24.67 -3.56
N VAL A 349 -6.20 -25.75 -3.42
CA VAL A 349 -6.23 -26.90 -4.32
C VAL A 349 -7.60 -27.60 -4.27
N GLU A 350 -8.11 -27.91 -3.09
CA GLU A 350 -9.42 -28.55 -2.89
C GLU A 350 -10.54 -27.66 -3.45
N LYS A 351 -10.47 -26.34 -3.28
CA LYS A 351 -11.45 -25.42 -3.80
C LYS A 351 -11.50 -25.43 -5.33
N ILE A 352 -10.35 -25.38 -6.01
CA ILE A 352 -10.27 -25.49 -7.48
C ILE A 352 -10.79 -26.84 -7.96
N LEU A 353 -10.48 -27.94 -7.27
CA LEU A 353 -11.00 -29.26 -7.60
C LEU A 353 -12.52 -29.34 -7.47
N SER A 354 -13.08 -28.76 -6.41
CA SER A 354 -14.53 -28.65 -6.20
C SER A 354 -15.21 -27.85 -7.32
N MET A 355 -14.64 -26.69 -7.70
CA MET A 355 -15.13 -25.88 -8.83
C MET A 355 -15.12 -26.67 -10.15
N LYS A 356 -14.12 -27.53 -10.37
CA LYS A 356 -14.03 -28.41 -11.55
C LYS A 356 -15.15 -29.46 -11.58
N GLU A 357 -15.55 -29.99 -10.42
CA GLU A 357 -16.62 -30.96 -10.27
C GLU A 357 -18.03 -30.33 -10.34
N GLY A 358 -18.14 -29.00 -10.35
CA GLY A 358 -19.42 -28.27 -10.36
C GLY A 358 -20.16 -28.31 -9.02
N LYS A 359 -19.43 -28.49 -7.92
CA LYS A 359 -19.95 -28.51 -6.54
C LYS A 359 -19.81 -27.16 -5.86
#